data_be36a198b32beab4bc433819699439fd
#
_entry.id   be36a198b32beab4bc433819699439fd
#
_cell.length_a   1.000
_cell.length_b   1.000
_cell.length_c   1.000
_cell.angle_alpha   90.00
_cell.angle_beta   90.00
_cell.angle_gamma   90.00
#
_symmetry.space_group_name_H-M   'P 1'
#
loop_
_entity.id
_entity.type
_entity.pdbx_description
1 polymer ?
#
loop_
_entity_poly.entity_id
_entity_poly.type
_entity_poly.pdbx_seq_one_letter_code
_entity_poly.pdbx_strand_id
1 'polypeptide(L)'
;LQGVHAEPAEGANEMRVIGKTRQGQTLTIEVAAHGSSTGFAALHKASADLAASSRPIKDTELVDLEPLGDLKSPEAEQVIAIDGLAIILNPRNPLNTLNTEQLAQIFNGEISTWEALGGIGGAIHLYARDDQSGTYDTFKDLVLSRRGKPLAASAKRFEASEQLSDAVSQDPQGIGFIGLPYVRQAKAVAIVDGDSQPMLPLNSLIATEDYPLSRRLFFYLPPTTHNPWAKALVDFTQSSKGQAIVAANGFIAQRVHVATRCVRQPESRN
;
A
#
# COMPACT_ATOMS: atom_id res chain seq x y z
N LEU A 1 -7.03 -14.22 -20.58
CA LEU A 1 -8.37 -13.82 -21.00
C LEU A 1 -8.32 -13.14 -22.36
N GLN A 2 -9.39 -13.21 -23.13
CA GLN A 2 -9.59 -12.51 -24.42
C GLN A 2 -10.73 -11.49 -24.26
N GLY A 3 -10.70 -10.39 -25.03
CA GLY A 3 -11.76 -9.37 -25.00
C GLY A 3 -11.94 -8.75 -23.62
N VAL A 4 -10.83 -8.50 -22.90
CA VAL A 4 -10.87 -7.97 -21.54
C VAL A 4 -11.27 -6.50 -21.57
N HIS A 5 -12.25 -6.14 -20.73
CA HIS A 5 -12.61 -4.75 -20.46
C HIS A 5 -12.88 -4.59 -18.96
N ALA A 6 -12.77 -3.37 -18.47
CA ALA A 6 -13.09 -3.00 -17.10
C ALA A 6 -14.24 -2.00 -17.10
N GLU A 7 -15.15 -2.14 -16.15
CA GLU A 7 -16.29 -1.25 -15.95
C GLU A 7 -16.46 -0.93 -14.46
N PRO A 8 -17.00 0.25 -14.09
CA PRO A 8 -17.37 0.53 -12.71
C PRO A 8 -18.41 -0.47 -12.20
N ALA A 9 -18.30 -0.87 -10.94
CA ALA A 9 -19.34 -1.61 -10.22
C ALA A 9 -20.31 -0.64 -9.51
N GLU A 10 -21.23 -1.16 -8.70
CA GLU A 10 -22.25 -0.32 -8.04
C GLU A 10 -21.69 0.57 -6.93
N GLY A 11 -20.63 0.12 -6.25
CA GLY A 11 -19.98 0.86 -5.17
C GLY A 11 -18.93 1.85 -5.66
N ALA A 12 -18.73 2.94 -4.92
CA ALA A 12 -17.56 3.78 -5.10
C ALA A 12 -16.29 2.97 -4.86
N ASN A 13 -15.23 3.19 -5.64
CA ASN A 13 -13.96 2.42 -5.58
C ASN A 13 -14.11 0.91 -5.86
N GLU A 14 -15.12 0.54 -6.63
CA GLU A 14 -15.36 -0.83 -7.09
C GLU A 14 -15.31 -0.92 -8.61
N MET A 15 -14.75 -2.01 -9.12
CA MET A 15 -14.60 -2.28 -10.55
C MET A 15 -14.91 -3.74 -10.86
N ARG A 16 -15.42 -4.01 -12.05
CA ARG A 16 -15.48 -5.34 -12.64
C ARG A 16 -14.53 -5.44 -13.81
N VAL A 17 -13.76 -6.51 -13.86
CA VAL A 17 -12.92 -6.87 -15.01
C VAL A 17 -13.52 -8.12 -15.64
N ILE A 18 -14.02 -7.99 -16.87
CA ILE A 18 -14.74 -9.04 -17.58
C ILE A 18 -13.91 -9.49 -18.77
N GLY A 19 -13.81 -10.79 -18.99
CA GLY A 19 -13.11 -11.36 -20.14
C GLY A 19 -13.52 -12.79 -20.40
N LYS A 20 -13.08 -13.35 -21.54
CA LYS A 20 -13.36 -14.75 -21.91
C LYS A 20 -12.13 -15.62 -21.74
N THR A 21 -12.31 -16.81 -21.18
CA THR A 21 -11.29 -17.87 -21.18
C THR A 21 -11.03 -18.37 -22.60
N ARG A 22 -9.97 -19.14 -22.81
CA ARG A 22 -9.71 -19.81 -24.10
C ARG A 22 -10.84 -20.75 -24.54
N GLN A 23 -11.64 -21.23 -23.60
CA GLN A 23 -12.79 -22.09 -23.85
C GLN A 23 -14.09 -21.31 -24.11
N GLY A 24 -14.01 -19.96 -24.18
CA GLY A 24 -15.16 -19.09 -24.44
C GLY A 24 -16.03 -18.78 -23.22
N GLN A 25 -15.70 -19.32 -22.03
CA GLN A 25 -16.43 -19.05 -20.80
C GLN A 25 -16.15 -17.61 -20.33
N THR A 26 -17.18 -16.87 -19.96
CA THR A 26 -17.03 -15.54 -19.37
C THR A 26 -16.49 -15.66 -17.94
N LEU A 27 -15.47 -14.90 -17.63
CA LEU A 27 -14.91 -14.73 -16.28
C LEU A 27 -15.07 -13.28 -15.88
N THR A 28 -15.58 -13.06 -14.67
CA THR A 28 -15.67 -11.75 -14.05
C THR A 28 -14.80 -11.73 -12.79
N ILE A 29 -13.95 -10.72 -12.66
CA ILE A 29 -13.17 -10.44 -11.46
C ILE A 29 -13.75 -9.16 -10.86
N GLU A 30 -14.28 -9.24 -9.65
CA GLU A 30 -14.75 -8.08 -8.89
C GLU A 30 -13.63 -7.57 -8.00
N VAL A 31 -13.40 -6.26 -8.05
CA VAL A 31 -12.36 -5.57 -7.28
C VAL A 31 -13.01 -4.49 -6.45
N ALA A 32 -12.87 -4.58 -5.12
CA ALA A 32 -13.34 -3.58 -4.16
C ALA A 32 -12.14 -2.99 -3.42
N ALA A 33 -11.98 -1.67 -3.43
CA ALA A 33 -10.81 -0.96 -2.90
C ALA A 33 -11.16 -0.05 -1.71
N HIS A 34 -11.72 -0.65 -0.64
CA HIS A 34 -12.17 0.06 0.58
C HIS A 34 -11.16 0.02 1.73
N GLY A 35 -9.98 -0.58 1.52
CA GLY A 35 -8.91 -0.67 2.51
C GLY A 35 -8.61 -2.10 2.95
N SER A 36 -7.41 -2.30 3.55
CA SER A 36 -6.89 -3.64 3.87
C SER A 36 -7.80 -4.41 4.83
N SER A 37 -8.37 -3.75 5.83
CA SER A 37 -9.25 -4.40 6.81
C SER A 37 -10.54 -4.92 6.19
N THR A 38 -11.07 -4.26 5.14
CA THR A 38 -12.27 -4.73 4.43
C THR A 38 -12.02 -6.01 3.65
N GLY A 39 -10.81 -6.19 3.08
CA GLY A 39 -10.41 -7.42 2.40
C GLY A 39 -10.42 -8.62 3.35
N PHE A 40 -9.86 -8.50 4.55
CA PHE A 40 -9.89 -9.56 5.57
C PHE A 40 -11.32 -9.84 6.06
N ALA A 41 -12.12 -8.80 6.27
CA ALA A 41 -13.53 -8.97 6.63
C ALA A 41 -14.34 -9.67 5.52
N ALA A 42 -14.01 -9.43 4.24
CA ALA A 42 -14.65 -10.09 3.11
C ALA A 42 -14.25 -11.58 3.02
N LEU A 43 -12.98 -11.93 3.32
CA LEU A 43 -12.57 -13.34 3.46
C LEU A 43 -13.34 -14.04 4.56
N HIS A 44 -13.48 -13.40 5.74
CA HIS A 44 -14.24 -13.96 6.88
C HIS A 44 -15.70 -14.25 6.52
N LYS A 45 -16.33 -13.39 5.72
CA LYS A 45 -17.71 -13.52 5.24
C LYS A 45 -17.86 -14.43 4.01
N ALA A 46 -16.76 -15.01 3.52
CA ALA A 46 -16.73 -15.76 2.26
C ALA A 46 -17.29 -14.97 1.06
N SER A 47 -17.18 -13.65 1.08
CA SER A 47 -17.60 -12.76 -0.01
C SER A 47 -16.43 -12.32 -0.92
N ALA A 48 -15.22 -12.76 -0.62
CA ALA A 48 -14.03 -12.59 -1.46
C ALA A 48 -13.19 -13.87 -1.44
N ASP A 49 -12.50 -14.14 -2.54
CA ASP A 49 -11.55 -15.26 -2.67
C ASP A 49 -10.12 -14.85 -2.26
N LEU A 50 -9.82 -13.56 -2.27
CA LEU A 50 -8.49 -13.00 -2.08
C LEU A 50 -8.58 -11.65 -1.37
N ALA A 51 -7.72 -11.41 -0.39
CA ALA A 51 -7.56 -10.08 0.20
C ALA A 51 -6.27 -9.41 -0.30
N ALA A 52 -6.40 -8.15 -0.76
CA ALA A 52 -5.27 -7.29 -1.03
C ALA A 52 -5.00 -6.39 0.19
N SER A 53 -3.76 -6.33 0.64
CA SER A 53 -3.39 -5.56 1.84
C SER A 53 -2.10 -4.78 1.65
N SER A 54 -2.06 -3.56 2.20
CA SER A 54 -0.88 -2.71 2.24
C SER A 54 -0.17 -2.73 3.61
N ARG A 55 -0.42 -3.77 4.38
CA ARG A 55 0.23 -4.13 5.64
C ARG A 55 0.14 -5.64 5.90
N PRO A 56 0.94 -6.20 6.79
CA PRO A 56 0.73 -7.57 7.25
C PRO A 56 -0.65 -7.74 7.90
N ILE A 57 -1.16 -8.99 7.87
CA ILE A 57 -2.37 -9.37 8.60
C ILE A 57 -2.17 -9.17 10.11
N LYS A 58 -3.17 -8.64 10.81
CA LYS A 58 -3.15 -8.43 12.26
C LYS A 58 -3.43 -9.74 13.00
N ASP A 59 -2.94 -9.84 14.23
CA ASP A 59 -3.19 -11.03 15.07
C ASP A 59 -4.68 -11.25 15.35
N THR A 60 -5.46 -10.16 15.48
CA THR A 60 -6.93 -10.23 15.63
C THR A 60 -7.59 -10.80 14.37
N GLU A 61 -7.14 -10.39 13.19
CA GLU A 61 -7.64 -10.90 11.91
C GLU A 61 -7.26 -12.39 11.70
N LEU A 62 -6.08 -12.80 12.19
CA LEU A 62 -5.67 -14.21 12.15
C LEU A 62 -6.59 -15.10 13.00
N VAL A 63 -7.01 -14.61 14.17
CA VAL A 63 -7.95 -15.36 15.03
C VAL A 63 -9.31 -15.49 14.32
N ASP A 64 -9.81 -14.41 13.73
CA ASP A 64 -11.09 -14.42 13.02
C ASP A 64 -11.08 -15.31 11.75
N LEU A 65 -9.90 -15.47 11.14
CA LEU A 65 -9.71 -16.19 9.88
C LEU A 65 -9.09 -17.60 10.08
N GLU A 66 -8.89 -18.05 11.31
CA GLU A 66 -8.32 -19.37 11.63
C GLU A 66 -8.98 -20.52 10.85
N PRO A 67 -10.33 -20.55 10.64
CA PRO A 67 -10.98 -21.60 9.85
C PRO A 67 -10.55 -21.66 8.38
N LEU A 68 -9.93 -20.61 7.85
CA LEU A 68 -9.43 -20.53 6.47
C LEU A 68 -8.01 -21.10 6.31
N GLY A 69 -7.38 -21.57 7.39
CA GLY A 69 -6.03 -22.10 7.40
C GLY A 69 -4.98 -21.06 7.81
N ASP A 70 -3.70 -21.46 7.76
CA ASP A 70 -2.58 -20.60 8.14
C ASP A 70 -2.33 -19.51 7.08
N LEU A 71 -2.85 -18.29 7.35
CA LEU A 71 -2.68 -17.14 6.47
C LEU A 71 -1.29 -16.50 6.54
N LYS A 72 -0.40 -16.95 7.44
CA LYS A 72 1.03 -16.58 7.47
C LYS A 72 1.92 -17.58 6.73
N SER A 73 1.36 -18.67 6.22
CA SER A 73 2.13 -19.61 5.42
C SER A 73 2.66 -18.96 4.13
N PRO A 74 3.80 -19.41 3.59
CA PRO A 74 4.36 -18.88 2.33
C PRO A 74 3.41 -19.01 1.13
N GLU A 75 2.48 -19.96 1.17
CA GLU A 75 1.48 -20.18 0.12
C GLU A 75 0.32 -19.19 0.22
N ALA A 76 -0.01 -18.72 1.43
CA ALA A 76 -1.12 -17.81 1.68
C ALA A 76 -0.70 -16.34 1.65
N GLU A 77 0.42 -15.98 2.30
CA GLU A 77 0.93 -14.60 2.37
C GLU A 77 1.87 -14.33 1.20
N GLN A 78 1.38 -13.67 0.17
CA GLN A 78 2.12 -13.41 -1.05
C GLN A 78 2.50 -11.93 -1.14
N VAL A 79 3.79 -11.60 -1.00
CA VAL A 79 4.29 -10.25 -1.26
C VAL A 79 4.24 -9.99 -2.77
N ILE A 80 3.56 -8.94 -3.18
CA ILE A 80 3.34 -8.61 -4.61
C ILE A 80 4.10 -7.36 -5.06
N ALA A 81 4.42 -6.46 -4.13
CA ALA A 81 5.15 -5.22 -4.39
C ALA A 81 5.73 -4.65 -3.09
N ILE A 82 6.61 -3.65 -3.24
CA ILE A 82 7.05 -2.79 -2.14
C ILE A 82 6.57 -1.37 -2.45
N ASP A 83 6.21 -0.62 -1.42
CA ASP A 83 5.75 0.76 -1.48
C ASP A 83 6.41 1.57 -0.36
N GLY A 84 6.39 2.89 -0.47
CA GLY A 84 6.80 3.81 0.59
C GLY A 84 5.65 4.72 0.97
N LEU A 85 5.46 4.97 2.28
CA LEU A 85 4.59 6.03 2.72
C LEU A 85 5.30 7.36 2.54
N ALA A 86 4.77 8.23 1.69
CA ALA A 86 5.21 9.60 1.58
C ALA A 86 4.49 10.48 2.60
N ILE A 87 5.25 11.28 3.35
CA ILE A 87 4.71 12.40 4.10
C ILE A 87 4.63 13.57 3.13
N ILE A 88 3.44 14.12 2.99
CA ILE A 88 3.14 15.14 2.00
C ILE A 88 2.72 16.45 2.64
N LEU A 89 3.23 17.53 2.08
CA LEU A 89 2.91 18.92 2.43
C LEU A 89 2.33 19.63 1.21
N ASN A 90 1.70 20.78 1.47
CA ASN A 90 1.43 21.72 0.39
C ASN A 90 2.71 22.12 -0.33
N PRO A 91 2.73 22.25 -1.67
CA PRO A 91 3.93 22.62 -2.42
C PRO A 91 4.56 23.96 -2.00
N ARG A 92 3.79 24.87 -1.41
CA ARG A 92 4.26 26.18 -0.93
C ARG A 92 4.87 26.14 0.47
N ASN A 93 4.69 25.04 1.21
CA ASN A 93 5.29 24.88 2.53
C ASN A 93 6.82 24.80 2.38
N PRO A 94 7.63 25.63 3.08
CA PRO A 94 9.09 25.67 2.91
C PRO A 94 9.82 24.46 3.51
N LEU A 95 9.20 23.72 4.42
CA LEU A 95 9.82 22.57 5.07
C LEU A 95 10.09 21.45 4.06
N ASN A 96 11.27 20.86 4.13
CA ASN A 96 11.70 19.76 3.25
C ASN A 96 12.06 18.48 4.00
N THR A 97 12.11 18.56 5.34
CA THR A 97 12.52 17.43 6.19
C THR A 97 11.73 17.44 7.48
N LEU A 98 11.30 16.27 7.92
CA LEU A 98 10.72 16.02 9.25
C LEU A 98 11.34 14.74 9.81
N ASN A 99 11.45 14.65 11.12
CA ASN A 99 11.84 13.40 11.75
C ASN A 99 10.60 12.64 12.26
N THR A 100 10.77 11.34 12.53
CA THR A 100 9.66 10.47 12.96
C THR A 100 9.06 10.87 14.30
N GLU A 101 9.83 11.53 15.20
CA GLU A 101 9.31 12.10 16.44
C GLU A 101 8.41 13.31 16.18
N GLN A 102 8.86 14.25 15.34
CA GLN A 102 8.04 15.38 14.92
C GLN A 102 6.74 14.94 14.26
N LEU A 103 6.82 13.90 13.40
CA LEU A 103 5.61 13.34 12.78
C LEU A 103 4.60 12.83 13.83
N ALA A 104 5.07 12.10 14.84
CA ALA A 104 4.21 11.63 15.91
C ALA A 104 3.58 12.80 16.69
N GLN A 105 4.36 13.84 17.00
CA GLN A 105 3.88 15.03 17.72
C GLN A 105 2.92 15.90 16.89
N ILE A 106 3.15 15.98 15.59
CA ILE A 106 2.22 16.67 14.67
C ILE A 106 0.88 15.92 14.61
N PHE A 107 0.94 14.61 14.28
CA PHE A 107 -0.27 13.85 14.05
C PHE A 107 -1.05 13.49 15.32
N ASN A 108 -0.46 13.60 16.51
CA ASN A 108 -1.22 13.53 17.75
C ASN A 108 -1.71 14.88 18.27
N GLY A 109 -1.32 16.01 17.61
CA GLY A 109 -1.75 17.36 17.93
C GLY A 109 -0.90 18.10 18.96
N GLU A 110 0.21 17.52 19.46
CA GLU A 110 1.16 18.22 20.37
C GLU A 110 1.84 19.38 19.67
N ILE A 111 2.27 19.21 18.42
CA ILE A 111 2.73 20.28 17.54
C ILE A 111 1.57 20.65 16.62
N SER A 112 1.00 21.83 16.82
CA SER A 112 -0.20 22.30 16.14
C SER A 112 0.04 23.50 15.21
N THR A 113 1.26 24.03 15.16
CA THR A 113 1.61 25.19 14.31
C THR A 113 2.94 24.95 13.59
N TRP A 114 3.08 25.54 12.40
CA TRP A 114 4.29 25.42 11.59
C TRP A 114 5.49 26.19 12.16
N GLU A 115 5.24 27.26 12.94
CA GLU A 115 6.29 28.03 13.61
C GLU A 115 7.11 27.18 14.57
N ALA A 116 6.48 26.23 15.26
CA ALA A 116 7.16 25.31 16.17
C ALA A 116 8.22 24.43 15.47
N LEU A 117 8.15 24.34 14.14
CA LEU A 117 9.06 23.59 13.28
C LEU A 117 9.97 24.49 12.43
N GLY A 118 9.97 25.80 12.68
CA GLY A 118 10.72 26.77 11.87
C GLY A 118 10.09 27.06 10.50
N GLY A 119 8.84 26.69 10.31
CA GLY A 119 8.06 26.95 9.10
C GLY A 119 7.39 28.33 9.11
N ILE A 120 6.69 28.66 8.02
CA ILE A 120 5.88 29.87 7.92
C ILE A 120 4.59 29.63 8.72
N GLY A 121 4.23 30.61 9.56
CA GLY A 121 3.17 30.55 10.54
C GLY A 121 1.81 30.03 10.08
N GLY A 122 1.09 29.47 11.05
CA GLY A 122 -0.29 28.99 10.89
C GLY A 122 -0.53 27.62 11.51
N ALA A 123 -1.80 27.34 11.78
CA ALA A 123 -2.20 26.07 12.34
C ALA A 123 -1.96 24.92 11.35
N ILE A 124 -1.47 23.79 11.83
CA ILE A 124 -1.29 22.59 11.00
C ILE A 124 -2.64 21.90 10.81
N HIS A 125 -3.01 21.64 9.57
CA HIS A 125 -4.20 20.88 9.21
C HIS A 125 -3.82 19.44 8.87
N LEU A 126 -4.36 18.48 9.64
CA LEU A 126 -4.03 17.07 9.53
C LEU A 126 -4.97 16.35 8.56
N TYR A 127 -4.38 15.61 7.62
CA TYR A 127 -5.07 14.79 6.64
C TYR A 127 -4.62 13.34 6.77
N ALA A 128 -5.54 12.43 7.04
CA ALA A 128 -5.26 11.02 7.28
C ALA A 128 -6.20 10.12 6.48
N ARG A 129 -5.76 8.90 6.21
CA ARG A 129 -6.63 7.85 5.70
C ARG A 129 -7.60 7.39 6.78
N ASP A 130 -8.70 6.78 6.39
CA ASP A 130 -9.71 6.24 7.31
C ASP A 130 -9.22 5.02 8.10
N ASP A 131 -10.05 4.52 9.00
CA ASP A 131 -9.70 3.41 9.90
C ASP A 131 -9.63 2.05 9.21
N GLN A 132 -10.17 1.90 7.99
CA GLN A 132 -10.08 0.67 7.20
C GLN A 132 -8.78 0.59 6.37
N SER A 133 -8.07 1.72 6.28
CA SER A 133 -6.90 1.87 5.43
C SER A 133 -5.66 1.19 6.02
N GLY A 134 -5.06 0.27 5.26
CA GLY A 134 -3.75 -0.27 5.59
C GLY A 134 -2.63 0.77 5.57
N THR A 135 -2.80 1.88 4.84
CA THR A 135 -1.87 3.03 4.89
C THR A 135 -1.92 3.72 6.25
N TYR A 136 -3.13 3.90 6.81
CA TYR A 136 -3.27 4.41 8.17
C TYR A 136 -2.70 3.43 9.20
N ASP A 137 -3.01 2.15 9.09
CA ASP A 137 -2.45 1.13 9.98
C ASP A 137 -0.90 1.16 9.97
N THR A 138 -0.29 1.18 8.78
CA THR A 138 1.18 1.25 8.65
C THR A 138 1.75 2.53 9.28
N PHE A 139 1.15 3.70 9.02
CA PHE A 139 1.58 4.95 9.63
C PHE A 139 1.43 4.91 11.15
N LYS A 140 0.31 4.42 11.64
CA LYS A 140 0.06 4.22 13.07
C LYS A 140 1.14 3.34 13.70
N ASP A 141 1.48 2.22 13.10
CA ASP A 141 2.45 1.27 13.65
C ASP A 141 3.87 1.81 13.61
N LEU A 142 4.29 2.42 12.49
CA LEU A 142 5.66 2.91 12.33
C LEU A 142 5.94 4.22 13.06
N VAL A 143 4.94 5.09 13.21
CA VAL A 143 5.13 6.45 13.73
C VAL A 143 4.45 6.66 15.08
N LEU A 144 3.14 6.41 15.20
CA LEU A 144 2.36 6.74 16.38
C LEU A 144 2.53 5.72 17.51
N SER A 145 2.28 4.43 17.23
CA SER A 145 2.27 3.37 18.26
C SER A 145 3.63 3.17 18.91
N ARG A 146 4.73 3.32 18.15
CA ARG A 146 6.10 3.26 18.70
C ARG A 146 6.34 4.28 19.80
N ARG A 147 5.53 5.34 19.87
CA ARG A 147 5.61 6.44 20.84
C ARG A 147 4.41 6.54 21.76
N GLY A 148 3.50 5.54 21.69
CA GLY A 148 2.29 5.48 22.50
C GLY A 148 1.31 6.63 22.22
N LYS A 149 1.34 7.21 21.01
CA LYS A 149 0.52 8.38 20.65
C LYS A 149 -0.66 7.98 19.77
N PRO A 150 -1.89 8.47 20.07
CA PRO A 150 -3.04 8.33 19.18
C PRO A 150 -2.99 9.38 18.07
N LEU A 151 -3.73 9.15 16.99
CA LEU A 151 -4.02 10.18 16.00
C LEU A 151 -4.95 11.24 16.61
N ALA A 152 -4.66 12.53 16.37
CA ALA A 152 -5.50 13.63 16.83
C ALA A 152 -6.93 13.54 16.21
N ALA A 153 -7.94 13.81 17.03
CA ALA A 153 -9.33 13.81 16.59
C ALA A 153 -9.65 14.88 15.54
N SER A 154 -8.81 15.92 15.43
CA SER A 154 -8.92 16.97 14.41
C SER A 154 -8.49 16.53 13.00
N ALA A 155 -7.88 15.35 12.84
CA ALA A 155 -7.46 14.87 11.55
C ALA A 155 -8.65 14.56 10.63
N LYS A 156 -8.67 15.20 9.45
CA LYS A 156 -9.67 14.91 8.42
C LYS A 156 -9.38 13.55 7.79
N ARG A 157 -10.40 12.69 7.72
CA ARG A 157 -10.26 11.30 7.25
C ARG A 157 -10.75 11.14 5.82
N PHE A 158 -10.00 10.37 5.01
CA PHE A 158 -10.28 10.13 3.60
C PHE A 158 -10.18 8.63 3.29
N GLU A 159 -11.15 8.11 2.54
CA GLU A 159 -11.09 6.76 1.99
C GLU A 159 -10.16 6.69 0.77
N ALA A 160 -10.23 7.66 -0.13
CA ALA A 160 -9.40 7.68 -1.34
C ALA A 160 -8.10 8.45 -1.15
N SER A 161 -6.98 7.85 -1.59
CA SER A 161 -5.64 8.43 -1.50
C SER A 161 -5.51 9.70 -2.34
N GLU A 162 -6.11 9.71 -3.53
CA GLU A 162 -6.07 10.83 -4.46
C GLU A 162 -6.75 12.07 -3.87
N GLN A 163 -7.91 11.88 -3.24
CA GLN A 163 -8.63 12.97 -2.59
C GLN A 163 -7.85 13.60 -1.45
N LEU A 164 -7.15 12.75 -0.65
CA LEU A 164 -6.28 13.23 0.41
C LEU A 164 -5.13 14.06 -0.16
N SER A 165 -4.46 13.57 -1.20
CA SER A 165 -3.34 14.28 -1.84
C SER A 165 -3.80 15.62 -2.42
N ASP A 166 -4.92 15.63 -3.12
CA ASP A 166 -5.48 16.86 -3.70
C ASP A 166 -5.85 17.88 -2.61
N ALA A 167 -6.46 17.43 -1.50
CA ALA A 167 -6.79 18.29 -0.36
C ALA A 167 -5.53 18.91 0.28
N VAL A 168 -4.46 18.15 0.48
CA VAL A 168 -3.19 18.67 0.99
C VAL A 168 -2.55 19.65 0.02
N SER A 169 -2.60 19.37 -1.29
CA SER A 169 -2.00 20.25 -2.30
C SER A 169 -2.71 21.60 -2.41
N GLN A 170 -3.98 21.66 -2.04
CA GLN A 170 -4.81 22.90 -2.07
C GLN A 170 -4.76 23.68 -0.74
N ASP A 171 -4.39 23.05 0.36
CA ASP A 171 -4.33 23.66 1.69
C ASP A 171 -2.90 24.05 2.07
N PRO A 172 -2.52 25.35 2.11
CA PRO A 172 -1.19 25.79 2.49
C PRO A 172 -0.72 25.30 3.87
N GLN A 173 -1.65 24.96 4.74
CA GLN A 173 -1.37 24.47 6.11
C GLN A 173 -1.43 22.95 6.23
N GLY A 174 -1.69 22.26 5.11
CA GLY A 174 -1.96 20.81 5.07
C GLY A 174 -0.70 19.96 5.21
N ILE A 175 -0.84 18.89 6.00
CA ILE A 175 0.08 17.75 6.05
C ILE A 175 -0.71 16.46 5.98
N GLY A 176 -0.18 15.46 5.27
CA GLY A 176 -0.80 14.15 5.16
C GLY A 176 0.22 13.05 4.97
N PHE A 177 -0.26 11.80 4.95
CA PHE A 177 0.55 10.62 4.62
C PHE A 177 -0.22 9.71 3.66
N ILE A 178 0.51 9.15 2.68
CA ILE A 178 -0.09 8.42 1.55
C ILE A 178 0.94 7.49 0.91
N GLY A 179 0.49 6.52 0.13
CA GLY A 179 1.39 5.71 -0.70
C GLY A 179 2.06 6.57 -1.78
N LEU A 180 3.34 6.30 -2.05
CA LEU A 180 4.14 7.10 -2.98
C LEU A 180 3.50 7.32 -4.35
N PRO A 181 2.84 6.35 -5.00
CA PRO A 181 2.21 6.55 -6.31
C PRO A 181 1.12 7.62 -6.35
N TYR A 182 0.62 8.02 -5.18
CA TYR A 182 -0.50 8.96 -5.05
C TYR A 182 -0.10 10.37 -4.62
N VAL A 183 1.19 10.71 -4.61
CA VAL A 183 1.67 12.05 -4.17
C VAL A 183 1.14 13.18 -5.07
N ARG A 184 0.96 12.94 -6.37
CA ARG A 184 0.35 13.87 -7.33
C ARG A 184 0.96 15.27 -7.28
N GLN A 185 0.14 16.29 -6.94
CA GLN A 185 0.54 17.71 -6.88
C GLN A 185 1.10 18.13 -5.50
N ALA A 186 1.00 17.26 -4.50
CA ALA A 186 1.56 17.53 -3.18
C ALA A 186 3.10 17.37 -3.20
N LYS A 187 3.76 17.91 -2.19
CA LYS A 187 5.22 17.81 -2.02
C LYS A 187 5.56 16.75 -1.00
N ALA A 188 6.26 15.69 -1.41
CA ALA A 188 6.86 14.74 -0.48
C ALA A 188 8.08 15.35 0.22
N VAL A 189 8.25 15.07 1.51
CA VAL A 189 9.39 15.53 2.32
C VAL A 189 10.31 14.39 2.72
N ALA A 190 11.56 14.71 3.01
CA ALA A 190 12.51 13.73 3.51
C ALA A 190 12.21 13.37 4.97
N ILE A 191 12.43 12.11 5.33
CA ILE A 191 12.23 11.59 6.67
C ILE A 191 13.58 11.25 7.30
N VAL A 192 13.72 11.61 8.58
CA VAL A 192 14.83 11.23 9.44
C VAL A 192 14.28 10.28 10.51
N ASP A 193 14.88 9.10 10.66
CA ASP A 193 14.56 8.18 11.75
C ASP A 193 15.80 7.95 12.60
N GLY A 194 15.72 8.29 13.90
CA GLY A 194 16.89 8.28 14.80
C GLY A 194 18.03 9.15 14.27
N ASP A 195 19.21 8.54 14.16
CA ASP A 195 20.45 9.21 13.71
C ASP A 195 20.67 9.10 12.18
N SER A 196 19.66 8.68 11.42
CA SER A 196 19.78 8.54 9.97
C SER A 196 19.93 9.88 9.25
N GLN A 197 20.47 9.86 8.03
CA GLN A 197 20.41 11.03 7.14
C GLN A 197 18.98 11.23 6.63
N PRO A 198 18.58 12.46 6.26
CA PRO A 198 17.28 12.71 5.64
C PRO A 198 17.10 11.90 4.36
N MET A 199 16.03 11.12 4.28
CA MET A 199 15.72 10.24 3.14
C MET A 199 14.40 10.63 2.50
N LEU A 200 14.43 11.01 1.23
CA LEU A 200 13.23 11.12 0.40
C LEU A 200 12.70 9.71 0.06
N PRO A 201 11.40 9.55 -0.21
CA PRO A 201 10.81 8.29 -0.64
C PRO A 201 11.21 7.95 -2.09
N LEU A 202 12.51 7.71 -2.31
CA LEU A 202 13.06 7.32 -3.61
C LEU A 202 12.88 5.83 -3.85
N ASN A 203 12.57 5.46 -5.10
CA ASN A 203 12.37 4.06 -5.47
C ASN A 203 13.55 3.15 -5.08
N SER A 204 14.79 3.64 -5.15
CA SER A 204 15.98 2.88 -4.74
C SER A 204 16.01 2.57 -3.25
N LEU A 205 15.67 3.55 -2.40
CA LEU A 205 15.66 3.39 -0.93
C LEU A 205 14.45 2.56 -0.47
N ILE A 206 13.33 2.67 -1.18
CA ILE A 206 12.14 1.84 -0.91
C ILE A 206 12.40 0.40 -1.32
N ALA A 207 13.04 0.18 -2.48
CA ALA A 207 13.35 -1.16 -2.97
C ALA A 207 14.29 -1.97 -2.05
N THR A 208 15.16 -1.28 -1.32
CA THR A 208 16.06 -1.88 -0.30
C THR A 208 15.45 -1.86 1.10
N GLU A 209 14.26 -1.27 1.26
CA GLU A 209 13.59 -1.05 2.54
C GLU A 209 14.42 -0.18 3.51
N ASP A 210 15.42 0.60 3.01
CA ASP A 210 16.19 1.56 3.81
C ASP A 210 15.38 2.81 4.16
N TYR A 211 14.40 3.17 3.32
CA TYR A 211 13.49 4.28 3.63
C TYR A 211 12.63 3.93 4.86
N PRO A 212 12.60 4.77 5.92
CA PRO A 212 11.99 4.40 7.21
C PRO A 212 10.50 4.05 7.16
N LEU A 213 9.79 4.56 6.16
CA LEU A 213 8.36 4.33 5.99
C LEU A 213 8.07 3.41 4.79
N SER A 214 8.98 2.49 4.48
CA SER A 214 8.77 1.43 3.51
C SER A 214 7.79 0.39 4.03
N ARG A 215 7.04 -0.23 3.11
CA ARG A 215 6.09 -1.30 3.43
C ARG A 215 5.98 -2.29 2.29
N ARG A 216 5.60 -3.52 2.60
CA ARG A 216 5.26 -4.53 1.62
C ARG A 216 3.76 -4.53 1.34
N LEU A 217 3.41 -4.83 0.10
CA LEU A 217 2.03 -5.03 -0.35
C LEU A 217 1.80 -6.51 -0.56
N PHE A 218 0.64 -6.98 -0.12
CA PHE A 218 0.35 -8.40 -0.03
C PHE A 218 -0.93 -8.78 -0.77
N PHE A 219 -0.94 -10.00 -1.29
CA PHE A 219 -2.14 -10.78 -1.48
C PHE A 219 -2.20 -11.88 -0.43
N TYR A 220 -3.36 -12.05 0.18
CA TYR A 220 -3.66 -13.16 1.08
C TYR A 220 -4.64 -14.10 0.40
N LEU A 221 -4.15 -15.30 0.06
CA LEU A 221 -4.93 -16.36 -0.57
C LEU A 221 -5.14 -17.47 0.46
N PRO A 222 -6.37 -17.65 1.01
CA PRO A 222 -6.62 -18.69 1.99
C PRO A 222 -6.25 -20.08 1.46
N PRO A 223 -5.56 -20.95 2.25
CA PRO A 223 -5.26 -22.32 1.84
C PRO A 223 -6.49 -23.15 1.50
N THR A 224 -7.65 -22.79 2.06
CA THR A 224 -8.94 -23.46 1.79
C THR A 224 -9.63 -22.94 0.53
N THR A 225 -9.06 -21.98 -0.19
CA THR A 225 -9.64 -21.45 -1.42
C THR A 225 -9.69 -22.53 -2.52
N HIS A 226 -10.88 -22.81 -3.04
CA HIS A 226 -11.10 -23.72 -4.16
C HIS A 226 -11.19 -23.03 -5.52
N ASN A 227 -11.16 -21.68 -5.56
CA ASN A 227 -11.23 -20.91 -6.78
C ASN A 227 -9.86 -20.89 -7.50
N PRO A 228 -9.69 -21.63 -8.62
CA PRO A 228 -8.40 -21.67 -9.31
C PRO A 228 -8.00 -20.33 -9.94
N TRP A 229 -8.97 -19.45 -10.17
CA TRP A 229 -8.72 -18.13 -10.75
C TRP A 229 -8.08 -17.16 -9.74
N ALA A 230 -8.38 -17.30 -8.44
CA ALA A 230 -7.71 -16.54 -7.39
C ALA A 230 -6.21 -16.84 -7.36
N LYS A 231 -5.84 -18.13 -7.37
CA LYS A 231 -4.44 -18.54 -7.49
C LYS A 231 -3.80 -18.06 -8.79
N ALA A 232 -4.50 -18.19 -9.92
CA ALA A 232 -3.99 -17.74 -11.21
C ALA A 232 -3.72 -16.23 -11.25
N LEU A 233 -4.53 -15.43 -10.53
CA LEU A 233 -4.30 -13.99 -10.38
C LEU A 233 -3.02 -13.70 -9.58
N VAL A 234 -2.79 -14.41 -8.48
CA VAL A 234 -1.55 -14.30 -7.68
C VAL A 234 -0.34 -14.67 -8.54
N ASP A 235 -0.36 -15.84 -9.20
CA ASP A 235 0.72 -16.32 -10.06
C ASP A 235 1.01 -15.33 -11.21
N PHE A 236 -0.05 -14.76 -11.80
CA PHE A 236 0.09 -13.73 -12.84
C PHE A 236 0.74 -12.47 -12.29
N THR A 237 0.30 -11.98 -11.11
CA THR A 237 0.86 -10.77 -10.49
C THR A 237 2.35 -10.93 -10.20
N GLN A 238 2.79 -12.10 -9.77
CA GLN A 238 4.20 -12.42 -9.52
C GLN A 238 5.00 -12.71 -10.79
N SER A 239 4.35 -12.89 -11.95
CA SER A 239 5.05 -13.08 -13.23
C SER A 239 5.75 -11.80 -13.69
N SER A 240 6.71 -11.92 -14.64
CA SER A 240 7.38 -10.75 -15.22
C SER A 240 6.40 -9.75 -15.84
N LYS A 241 5.28 -10.22 -16.43
CA LYS A 241 4.24 -9.35 -16.99
C LYS A 241 3.46 -8.64 -15.90
N GLY A 242 3.07 -9.35 -14.84
CA GLY A 242 2.39 -8.76 -13.69
C GLY A 242 3.27 -7.73 -12.98
N GLN A 243 4.53 -8.05 -12.77
CA GLN A 243 5.50 -7.14 -12.14
C GLN A 243 5.80 -5.89 -13.00
N ALA A 244 5.75 -6.01 -14.33
CA ALA A 244 5.81 -4.83 -15.21
C ALA A 244 4.58 -3.91 -15.02
N ILE A 245 3.39 -4.48 -14.78
CA ILE A 245 2.17 -3.71 -14.46
C ILE A 245 2.30 -3.05 -13.09
N VAL A 246 2.83 -3.75 -12.08
CA VAL A 246 3.12 -3.20 -10.75
C VAL A 246 4.01 -1.96 -10.87
N ALA A 247 5.12 -2.06 -11.60
CA ALA A 247 6.05 -0.95 -11.83
C ALA A 247 5.39 0.21 -12.62
N ALA A 248 4.59 -0.09 -13.63
CA ALA A 248 3.87 0.92 -14.42
C ALA A 248 2.85 1.72 -13.58
N ASN A 249 2.38 1.17 -12.46
CA ASN A 249 1.51 1.85 -11.50
C ASN A 249 2.28 2.55 -10.37
N GLY A 250 3.60 2.69 -10.48
CA GLY A 250 4.42 3.46 -9.54
C GLY A 250 4.84 2.72 -8.28
N PHE A 251 4.52 1.43 -8.15
CA PHE A 251 4.99 0.58 -7.05
C PHE A 251 6.33 -0.06 -7.38
N ILE A 252 7.06 -0.49 -6.38
CA ILE A 252 8.34 -1.18 -6.56
C ILE A 252 8.08 -2.66 -6.83
N ALA A 253 8.40 -3.09 -8.05
CA ALA A 253 8.30 -4.49 -8.45
C ALA A 253 9.30 -5.36 -7.68
N GLN A 254 8.91 -6.58 -7.36
CA GLN A 254 9.82 -7.58 -6.86
C GLN A 254 10.74 -8.07 -7.98
N ARG A 255 12.01 -8.39 -7.65
CA ARG A 255 12.89 -9.03 -8.60
C ARG A 255 12.37 -10.44 -8.87
N VAL A 256 11.85 -10.67 -10.08
CA VAL A 256 11.54 -12.02 -10.52
C VAL A 256 12.86 -12.75 -10.72
N HIS A 257 13.18 -13.73 -9.90
CA HIS A 257 14.27 -14.65 -10.17
C HIS A 257 13.88 -15.49 -11.39
N VAL A 258 14.34 -15.07 -12.57
CA VAL A 258 14.33 -15.95 -13.73
C VAL A 258 15.33 -17.05 -13.42
N ALA A 259 14.85 -18.24 -13.07
CA ALA A 259 15.69 -19.44 -13.00
C ALA A 259 16.25 -19.66 -14.41
N THR A 260 17.50 -19.24 -14.63
CA THR A 260 18.22 -19.50 -15.88
C THR A 260 18.43 -21.02 -15.91
N ARG A 261 17.60 -21.74 -16.67
CA ARG A 261 17.90 -23.14 -17.01
C ARG A 261 19.22 -23.09 -17.81
N CYS A 262 20.30 -23.48 -17.16
CA CYS A 262 21.52 -23.85 -17.86
C CYS A 262 21.19 -25.05 -18.74
N VAL A 263 20.99 -24.79 -20.04
CA VAL A 263 20.97 -25.84 -21.06
C VAL A 263 22.39 -26.34 -21.15
N ARG A 264 22.67 -27.55 -20.60
CA ARG A 264 23.92 -28.26 -20.88
C ARG A 264 23.99 -28.50 -22.38
N GLN A 265 24.96 -27.93 -23.03
CA GLN A 265 25.29 -28.32 -24.38
C GLN A 265 25.76 -29.80 -24.36
N PRO A 266 25.30 -30.63 -25.30
CA PRO A 266 25.80 -31.99 -25.41
C PRO A 266 27.26 -31.95 -25.76
N GLU A 267 28.11 -32.62 -24.97
CA GLU A 267 29.51 -32.84 -25.28
C GLU A 267 29.60 -33.56 -26.65
N SER A 268 30.21 -32.92 -27.61
CA SER A 268 30.61 -33.57 -28.87
C SER A 268 31.70 -34.60 -28.55
N ARG A 269 31.35 -35.87 -28.63
CA ARG A 269 32.34 -36.97 -28.65
C ARG A 269 33.03 -36.91 -30.02
N ASN A 270 34.32 -36.64 -30.00
CA ASN A 270 35.26 -37.06 -31.01
C ASN A 270 35.76 -38.49 -30.68
#